data_437ef020923df609bb2a13eb7089936f
#
_entry.id   437ef020923df609bb2a13eb7089936f
#
_cell.length_a   1.000
_cell.length_b   1.000
_cell.length_c   1.000
_cell.angle_alpha   90.00
_cell.angle_beta   90.00
_cell.angle_gamma   90.00
#
_symmetry.space_group_name_H-M   'P 1'
#
loop_
_entity.id
_entity.type
_entity.pdbx_description
1 polymer ?
#
loop_
_entity_poly.entity_id
_entity_poly.type
_entity_poly.pdbx_seq_one_letter_code
_entity_poly.pdbx_strand_id
1 'polypeptide(L)'
;MDIYDIIDNIYKLPLASKEALLNETPEVTYPKGFHLFLANRKSSKFYLMKKGMLHAYIYKSDKKVTFWFGKEGDAIFPLQTLYNNQAGYENIELLEDSVLYELSVDKLHDLYLADIHIANWGRKFAERECIKSEQLFISRQFKTSLERYQDLIADYPDILQRVPLGIISSYLGISQVSLSRIRAKIR
;
A
#
# COMPACT_ATOMS: atom_id res chain seq x y z
N MET A 1 1.39 6.15 -13.33
CA MET A 1 2.76 6.63 -13.00
C MET A 1 3.77 5.71 -13.66
N ASP A 2 4.86 6.25 -14.20
CA ASP A 2 5.93 5.43 -14.78
C ASP A 2 6.73 4.71 -13.67
N ILE A 3 7.31 3.52 -13.98
CA ILE A 3 8.08 2.76 -13.00
C ILE A 3 9.36 3.50 -12.56
N TYR A 4 9.97 4.27 -13.45
CA TYR A 4 11.13 5.10 -13.10
C TYR A 4 10.78 6.13 -12.03
N ASP A 5 9.61 6.79 -12.16
CA ASP A 5 9.12 7.76 -11.19
C ASP A 5 8.83 7.07 -9.83
N ILE A 6 8.24 5.87 -9.85
CA ILE A 6 7.93 5.12 -8.62
C ILE A 6 9.20 4.77 -7.88
N ILE A 7 10.22 4.27 -8.58
CA ILE A 7 11.50 3.90 -7.99
C ILE A 7 12.19 5.15 -7.43
N ASP A 8 12.27 6.23 -8.20
CA ASP A 8 12.96 7.46 -7.81
C ASP A 8 12.27 8.21 -6.66
N ASN A 9 10.94 8.08 -6.53
CA ASN A 9 10.20 8.61 -5.39
C ASN A 9 10.53 7.91 -4.07
N ILE A 10 11.06 6.70 -4.12
CA ILE A 10 11.54 5.98 -2.93
C ILE A 10 12.99 6.39 -2.65
N TYR A 11 13.86 6.18 -3.61
CA TYR A 11 15.27 6.55 -3.56
C TYR A 11 15.87 6.54 -4.96
N LYS A 12 16.60 7.60 -5.32
CA LYS A 12 17.24 7.71 -6.65
C LYS A 12 18.33 6.67 -6.79
N LEU A 13 18.16 5.79 -7.77
CA LEU A 13 19.13 4.76 -8.14
C LEU A 13 20.04 5.23 -9.28
N PRO A 14 21.31 4.78 -9.34
CA PRO A 14 22.11 4.80 -10.54
C PRO A 14 21.41 4.08 -11.69
N LEU A 15 21.65 4.49 -12.94
CA LEU A 15 20.95 3.95 -14.10
C LEU A 15 21.08 2.42 -14.20
N ALA A 16 22.28 1.88 -14.05
CA ALA A 16 22.52 0.43 -14.13
C ALA A 16 21.73 -0.37 -13.06
N SER A 17 21.69 0.13 -11.82
CA SER A 17 20.91 -0.48 -10.74
C SER A 17 19.41 -0.42 -11.01
N LYS A 18 18.95 0.69 -11.59
CA LYS A 18 17.56 0.88 -11.98
C LYS A 18 17.15 -0.10 -13.08
N GLU A 19 17.98 -0.23 -14.13
CA GLU A 19 17.76 -1.18 -15.22
C GLU A 19 17.75 -2.64 -14.73
N ALA A 20 18.65 -3.00 -13.80
CA ALA A 20 18.67 -4.31 -13.19
C ALA A 20 17.34 -4.64 -12.46
N LEU A 21 16.79 -3.67 -11.72
CA LEU A 21 15.49 -3.82 -11.06
C LEU A 21 14.35 -3.92 -12.08
N LEU A 22 14.36 -3.09 -13.14
CA LEU A 22 13.33 -3.05 -14.17
C LEU A 22 13.22 -4.34 -14.97
N ASN A 23 14.35 -4.93 -15.34
CA ASN A 23 14.40 -6.16 -16.14
C ASN A 23 13.70 -7.35 -15.46
N GLU A 24 13.58 -7.32 -14.14
CA GLU A 24 12.92 -8.36 -13.34
C GLU A 24 11.48 -7.99 -12.96
N THR A 25 10.97 -6.84 -13.43
CA THR A 25 9.71 -6.25 -12.95
C THR A 25 8.69 -6.03 -14.10
N PRO A 26 8.10 -7.11 -14.66
CA PRO A 26 7.10 -6.99 -15.72
C PRO A 26 5.84 -6.25 -15.26
N GLU A 27 5.19 -5.60 -16.21
CA GLU A 27 3.87 -5.00 -16.02
C GLU A 27 2.77 -6.09 -16.06
N VAL A 28 1.85 -6.04 -15.11
CA VAL A 28 0.73 -6.97 -14.98
C VAL A 28 -0.58 -6.22 -14.73
N THR A 29 -1.69 -6.79 -15.17
CA THR A 29 -3.03 -6.22 -14.95
C THR A 29 -3.88 -7.21 -14.18
N TYR A 30 -4.58 -6.71 -13.16
CA TYR A 30 -5.51 -7.49 -12.36
C TYR A 30 -6.86 -6.77 -12.25
N PRO A 31 -7.98 -7.52 -12.24
CA PRO A 31 -9.31 -6.93 -12.13
C PRO A 31 -9.60 -6.47 -10.70
N LYS A 32 -10.58 -5.60 -10.58
CA LYS A 32 -11.22 -5.25 -9.29
C LYS A 32 -11.58 -6.50 -8.50
N GLY A 33 -11.32 -6.47 -7.19
CA GLY A 33 -11.60 -7.57 -6.26
C GLY A 33 -10.51 -8.64 -6.22
N PHE A 34 -9.47 -8.54 -7.07
CA PHE A 34 -8.35 -9.44 -7.00
C PHE A 34 -7.55 -9.22 -5.70
N HIS A 35 -7.14 -10.30 -5.05
CA HIS A 35 -6.32 -10.25 -3.85
C HIS A 35 -4.84 -10.43 -4.19
N LEU A 36 -4.05 -9.38 -3.99
CA LEU A 36 -2.60 -9.45 -4.12
C LEU A 36 -2.00 -10.29 -3.00
N PHE A 37 -2.52 -10.14 -1.77
CA PHE A 37 -2.14 -10.94 -0.61
C PHE A 37 -3.39 -11.46 0.10
N LEU A 38 -3.23 -12.66 0.69
CA LEU A 38 -4.23 -13.29 1.53
C LEU A 38 -3.65 -13.56 2.92
N ALA A 39 -4.40 -13.23 3.95
CA ALA A 39 -4.03 -13.51 5.33
C ALA A 39 -3.76 -15.02 5.52
N ASN A 40 -2.82 -15.34 6.39
CA ASN A 40 -2.35 -16.70 6.67
C ASN A 40 -1.71 -17.42 5.48
N ARG A 41 -1.28 -16.69 4.45
CA ARG A 41 -0.52 -17.22 3.31
C ARG A 41 0.77 -16.44 3.13
N LYS A 42 1.83 -17.14 2.70
CA LYS A 42 3.05 -16.49 2.22
C LYS A 42 2.80 -15.93 0.82
N SER A 43 3.26 -14.73 0.56
CA SER A 43 3.29 -14.16 -0.79
C SER A 43 4.71 -14.17 -1.32
N SER A 44 4.91 -14.75 -2.49
CA SER A 44 6.21 -14.77 -3.17
C SER A 44 6.49 -13.53 -4.03
N LYS A 45 5.61 -12.53 -3.98
CA LYS A 45 5.67 -11.37 -4.86
C LYS A 45 5.52 -10.07 -4.08
N PHE A 46 6.18 -9.02 -4.58
CA PHE A 46 5.86 -7.64 -4.22
C PHE A 46 5.43 -6.86 -5.46
N TYR A 47 4.79 -5.73 -5.27
CA TYR A 47 4.23 -4.94 -6.35
C TYR A 47 4.54 -3.46 -6.21
N LEU A 48 4.63 -2.77 -7.37
CA LEU A 48 4.61 -1.32 -7.46
C LEU A 48 3.36 -0.89 -8.22
N MET A 49 2.56 0.01 -7.66
CA MET A 49 1.29 0.42 -8.25
C MET A 49 1.52 1.45 -9.36
N LYS A 50 1.25 1.04 -10.60
CA LYS A 50 1.26 1.95 -11.76
C LYS A 50 -0.02 2.76 -11.87
N LYS A 51 -1.15 2.07 -11.76
CA LYS A 51 -2.51 2.63 -11.83
C LYS A 51 -3.46 1.76 -11.01
N GLY A 52 -4.26 2.37 -10.18
CA GLY A 52 -5.27 1.66 -9.38
C GLY A 52 -5.32 2.10 -7.94
N MET A 53 -6.23 1.49 -7.22
CA MET A 53 -6.47 1.70 -5.79
C MET A 53 -6.67 0.36 -5.11
N LEU A 54 -6.09 0.20 -3.93
CA LEU A 54 -6.27 -0.99 -3.10
C LEU A 54 -6.54 -0.63 -1.64
N HIS A 55 -7.00 -1.61 -0.87
CA HIS A 55 -6.98 -1.52 0.58
C HIS A 55 -6.39 -2.75 1.23
N ALA A 56 -5.73 -2.54 2.37
CA ALA A 56 -5.32 -3.60 3.27
C ALA A 56 -6.31 -3.69 4.42
N TYR A 57 -6.73 -4.92 4.74
CA TYR A 57 -7.68 -5.17 5.82
C TYR A 57 -7.41 -6.46 6.57
N ILE A 58 -7.92 -6.53 7.79
CA ILE A 58 -8.00 -7.75 8.59
C ILE A 58 -9.48 -8.05 8.91
N TYR A 59 -9.77 -9.29 9.25
CA TYR A 59 -11.06 -9.64 9.83
C TYR A 59 -11.04 -9.51 11.37
N LYS A 60 -12.05 -8.85 11.93
CA LYS A 60 -12.35 -8.80 13.35
C LYS A 60 -13.82 -9.12 13.55
N SER A 61 -14.13 -10.27 14.17
CA SER A 61 -15.53 -10.74 14.37
C SER A 61 -16.34 -10.66 13.07
N ASP A 62 -15.82 -11.28 12.01
CA ASP A 62 -16.39 -11.38 10.64
C ASP A 62 -16.56 -10.04 9.89
N LYS A 63 -16.05 -8.94 10.43
CA LYS A 63 -16.05 -7.63 9.77
C LYS A 63 -14.68 -7.31 9.20
N LYS A 64 -14.65 -6.85 7.95
CA LYS A 64 -13.43 -6.28 7.34
C LYS A 64 -13.09 -4.96 8.06
N VAL A 65 -11.90 -4.87 8.64
CA VAL A 65 -11.37 -3.65 9.24
C VAL A 65 -10.21 -3.18 8.39
N THR A 66 -10.44 -2.13 7.60
CA THR A 66 -9.43 -1.50 6.75
C THR A 66 -8.46 -0.70 7.60
N PHE A 67 -7.17 -0.83 7.34
CA PHE A 67 -6.14 -0.08 8.07
C PHE A 67 -5.19 0.70 7.16
N TRP A 68 -5.16 0.41 5.86
CA TRP A 68 -4.32 1.11 4.89
C TRP A 68 -4.99 1.16 3.51
N PHE A 69 -4.71 2.23 2.76
CA PHE A 69 -4.99 2.37 1.34
C PHE A 69 -3.69 2.50 0.57
N GLY A 70 -3.61 1.89 -0.61
CA GLY A 70 -2.53 2.07 -1.56
C GLY A 70 -3.06 2.65 -2.87
N LYS A 71 -2.27 3.51 -3.49
CA LYS A 71 -2.57 4.22 -4.74
C LYS A 71 -1.37 4.19 -5.69
N GLU A 72 -1.49 4.88 -6.81
CA GLU A 72 -0.41 5.05 -7.77
C GLU A 72 0.88 5.57 -7.08
N GLY A 73 1.99 4.92 -7.37
CA GLY A 73 3.30 5.24 -6.78
C GLY A 73 3.64 4.51 -5.49
N ASP A 74 2.67 3.78 -4.90
CA ASP A 74 2.93 2.98 -3.71
C ASP A 74 3.58 1.63 -4.05
N ALA A 75 4.41 1.16 -3.12
CA ALA A 75 4.99 -0.17 -3.14
C ALA A 75 4.29 -1.06 -2.12
N ILE A 76 3.93 -2.27 -2.53
CA ILE A 76 3.12 -3.23 -1.77
C ILE A 76 3.99 -4.46 -1.47
N PHE A 77 4.46 -4.56 -0.23
CA PHE A 77 5.37 -5.61 0.22
C PHE A 77 4.69 -6.59 1.16
N PRO A 78 4.93 -7.90 0.98
CA PRO A 78 4.52 -8.93 1.94
C PRO A 78 5.53 -8.96 3.10
N LEU A 79 5.47 -7.99 4.02
CA LEU A 79 6.50 -7.76 5.04
C LEU A 79 6.84 -9.00 5.87
N GLN A 80 5.85 -9.78 6.31
CA GLN A 80 6.09 -11.01 7.08
C GLN A 80 6.82 -12.08 6.25
N THR A 81 6.49 -12.20 4.97
CA THR A 81 7.19 -13.14 4.10
C THR A 81 8.61 -12.65 3.81
N LEU A 82 8.77 -11.37 3.50
CA LEU A 82 10.04 -10.77 3.10
C LEU A 82 11.09 -10.83 4.24
N TYR A 83 10.69 -10.50 5.48
CA TYR A 83 11.64 -10.41 6.60
C TYR A 83 11.71 -11.66 7.47
N ASN A 84 10.58 -12.33 7.70
CA ASN A 84 10.49 -13.46 8.63
C ASN A 84 10.25 -14.80 7.94
N ASN A 85 10.08 -14.81 6.61
CA ASN A 85 9.67 -15.98 5.84
C ASN A 85 8.38 -16.63 6.40
N GLN A 86 7.45 -15.81 6.91
CA GLN A 86 6.20 -16.24 7.52
C GLN A 86 4.98 -15.74 6.72
N ALA A 87 3.83 -16.36 6.96
CA ALA A 87 2.56 -15.91 6.40
C ALA A 87 2.18 -14.54 6.95
N GLY A 88 1.62 -13.67 6.08
CA GLY A 88 1.08 -12.37 6.49
C GLY A 88 -0.24 -12.49 7.25
N TYR A 89 -0.62 -11.42 7.94
CA TYR A 89 -1.87 -11.34 8.69
C TYR A 89 -2.95 -10.53 7.96
N GLU A 90 -2.55 -9.82 6.89
CA GLU A 90 -3.41 -8.93 6.11
C GLU A 90 -3.95 -9.58 4.84
N ASN A 91 -5.09 -9.07 4.41
CA ASN A 91 -5.56 -9.23 3.04
C ASN A 91 -5.35 -7.91 2.31
N ILE A 92 -4.86 -7.95 1.07
CA ILE A 92 -4.73 -6.77 0.20
C ILE A 92 -5.57 -7.02 -1.05
N GLU A 93 -6.62 -6.23 -1.22
CA GLU A 93 -7.63 -6.35 -2.28
C GLU A 93 -7.64 -5.10 -3.15
N LEU A 94 -7.68 -5.29 -4.48
CA LEU A 94 -7.80 -4.22 -5.45
C LEU A 94 -9.25 -3.68 -5.47
N LEU A 95 -9.40 -2.37 -5.37
CA LEU A 95 -10.71 -1.69 -5.35
C LEU A 95 -11.22 -1.30 -6.74
N GLU A 96 -10.35 -1.39 -7.74
CA GLU A 96 -10.64 -1.13 -9.16
C GLU A 96 -9.69 -1.94 -10.04
N ASP A 97 -9.96 -2.01 -11.35
CA ASP A 97 -9.04 -2.62 -12.32
C ASP A 97 -7.71 -1.88 -12.28
N SER A 98 -6.64 -2.62 -12.05
CA SER A 98 -5.35 -2.06 -11.68
C SER A 98 -4.21 -2.60 -12.54
N VAL A 99 -3.23 -1.74 -12.78
CA VAL A 99 -1.98 -2.09 -13.46
C VAL A 99 -0.84 -1.94 -12.46
N LEU A 100 -0.05 -2.98 -12.32
CA LEU A 100 1.05 -3.06 -11.37
C LEU A 100 2.32 -3.53 -12.09
N TYR A 101 3.45 -3.24 -11.47
CA TYR A 101 4.70 -3.91 -11.77
C TYR A 101 4.94 -4.97 -10.70
N GLU A 102 5.27 -6.19 -11.13
CA GLU A 102 5.38 -7.36 -10.25
C GLU A 102 6.81 -7.88 -10.23
N LEU A 103 7.36 -8.11 -9.03
CA LEU A 103 8.68 -8.71 -8.83
C LEU A 103 8.58 -9.84 -7.80
N SER A 104 9.31 -10.94 -8.01
CA SER A 104 9.38 -11.99 -7.00
C SER A 104 10.23 -11.58 -5.80
N VAL A 105 9.85 -12.03 -4.60
CA VAL A 105 10.60 -11.78 -3.35
C VAL A 105 12.01 -12.37 -3.43
N ASP A 106 12.15 -13.56 -4.02
CA ASP A 106 13.46 -14.22 -4.16
C ASP A 106 14.40 -13.41 -5.06
N LYS A 107 13.87 -12.90 -6.20
CA LYS A 107 14.63 -12.04 -7.10
C LYS A 107 15.01 -10.70 -6.44
N LEU A 108 14.13 -10.14 -5.63
CA LEU A 108 14.44 -8.92 -4.87
C LEU A 108 15.58 -9.18 -3.86
N HIS A 109 15.58 -10.34 -3.20
CA HIS A 109 16.67 -10.72 -2.30
C HIS A 109 17.99 -10.90 -3.05
N ASP A 110 17.99 -11.55 -4.22
CA ASP A 110 19.17 -11.70 -5.06
C ASP A 110 19.73 -10.31 -5.46
N LEU A 111 18.84 -9.39 -5.85
CA LEU A 111 19.22 -8.01 -6.19
C LEU A 111 19.79 -7.25 -5.00
N TYR A 112 19.25 -7.43 -3.80
CA TYR A 112 19.80 -6.80 -2.58
C TYR A 112 21.21 -7.30 -2.25
N LEU A 113 21.50 -8.58 -2.52
CA LEU A 113 22.83 -9.15 -2.30
C LEU A 113 23.84 -8.73 -3.39
N ALA A 114 23.36 -8.52 -4.61
CA ALA A 114 24.22 -8.21 -5.75
C ALA A 114 24.51 -6.70 -5.90
N ASP A 115 23.61 -5.82 -5.43
CA ASP A 115 23.69 -4.37 -5.65
C ASP A 115 23.37 -3.57 -4.40
N ILE A 116 24.39 -2.90 -3.85
CA ILE A 116 24.26 -2.07 -2.66
C ILE A 116 23.29 -0.90 -2.84
N HIS A 117 23.13 -0.37 -4.05
CA HIS A 117 22.19 0.73 -4.33
C HIS A 117 20.75 0.23 -4.24
N ILE A 118 20.46 -0.98 -4.76
CA ILE A 118 19.14 -1.61 -4.65
C ILE A 118 18.85 -1.98 -3.18
N ALA A 119 19.86 -2.49 -2.45
CA ALA A 119 19.71 -2.73 -1.01
C ALA A 119 19.39 -1.45 -0.23
N ASN A 120 20.05 -0.34 -0.55
CA ASN A 120 19.75 0.97 0.05
C ASN A 120 18.38 1.50 -0.36
N TRP A 121 17.92 1.23 -1.57
CA TRP A 121 16.55 1.55 -2.00
C TRP A 121 15.53 0.84 -1.10
N GLY A 122 15.72 -0.48 -0.87
CA GLY A 122 14.87 -1.25 0.03
C GLY A 122 14.91 -0.73 1.48
N ARG A 123 16.09 -0.36 1.99
CA ARG A 123 16.24 0.26 3.31
C ARG A 123 15.49 1.59 3.39
N LYS A 124 15.64 2.47 2.38
CA LYS A 124 14.94 3.76 2.33
C LYS A 124 13.42 3.59 2.24
N PHE A 125 12.96 2.59 1.52
CA PHE A 125 11.54 2.21 1.54
C PHE A 125 11.10 1.84 2.96
N ALA A 126 11.81 0.92 3.64
CA ALA A 126 11.46 0.47 4.99
C ALA A 126 11.46 1.62 6.01
N GLU A 127 12.46 2.52 5.96
CA GLU A 127 12.52 3.73 6.79
C GLU A 127 11.29 4.62 6.58
N ARG A 128 10.90 4.85 5.33
CA ARG A 128 9.72 5.65 4.97
C ARG A 128 8.42 5.02 5.49
N GLU A 129 8.24 3.73 5.34
CA GLU A 129 7.05 3.02 5.81
C GLU A 129 7.00 2.96 7.35
N CYS A 130 8.14 2.92 8.02
CA CYS A 130 8.23 3.04 9.48
C CYS A 130 7.69 4.42 9.94
N ILE A 131 8.14 5.51 9.32
CA ILE A 131 7.66 6.87 9.62
C ILE A 131 6.15 6.99 9.37
N LYS A 132 5.64 6.48 8.24
CA LYS A 132 4.19 6.48 7.94
C LYS A 132 3.39 5.71 8.99
N SER A 133 3.91 4.56 9.44
CA SER A 133 3.28 3.73 10.46
C SER A 133 3.21 4.45 11.81
N GLU A 134 4.28 5.14 12.21
CA GLU A 134 4.33 5.98 13.41
C GLU A 134 3.31 7.12 13.33
N GLN A 135 3.27 7.85 12.21
CA GLN A 135 2.30 8.93 11.98
C GLN A 135 0.86 8.42 12.05
N LEU A 136 0.57 7.26 11.44
CA LEU A 136 -0.76 6.64 11.50
C LEU A 136 -1.13 6.26 12.92
N PHE A 137 -0.19 5.69 13.69
CA PHE A 137 -0.40 5.34 15.11
C PHE A 137 -0.73 6.59 15.94
N ILE A 138 0.06 7.65 15.82
CA ILE A 138 -0.16 8.94 16.49
C ILE A 138 -1.53 9.51 16.09
N SER A 139 -1.84 9.53 14.79
CA SER A 139 -3.13 10.02 14.28
C SER A 139 -4.31 9.26 14.88
N ARG A 140 -4.22 7.94 14.97
CA ARG A 140 -5.30 7.11 15.56
C ARG A 140 -5.50 7.35 17.04
N GLN A 141 -4.43 7.70 17.77
CA GLN A 141 -4.49 7.89 19.22
C GLN A 141 -4.95 9.30 19.61
N PHE A 142 -4.54 10.32 18.87
CA PHE A 142 -4.72 11.73 19.29
C PHE A 142 -5.70 12.52 18.44
N LYS A 143 -5.95 12.16 17.17
CA LYS A 143 -6.86 12.90 16.30
C LYS A 143 -8.31 12.43 16.42
N THR A 144 -9.23 13.40 16.35
CA THR A 144 -10.67 13.13 16.21
C THR A 144 -11.00 12.48 14.87
N SER A 145 -12.18 11.89 14.74
CA SER A 145 -12.64 11.32 13.47
C SER A 145 -12.76 12.36 12.35
N LEU A 146 -13.05 13.61 12.70
CA LEU A 146 -13.09 14.72 11.76
C LEU A 146 -11.70 15.04 11.21
N GLU A 147 -10.71 15.19 12.09
CA GLU A 147 -9.32 15.46 11.69
C GLU A 147 -8.73 14.29 10.86
N ARG A 148 -9.00 13.04 11.26
CA ARG A 148 -8.58 11.87 10.46
C ARG A 148 -9.22 11.83 9.07
N TYR A 149 -10.48 12.25 8.96
CA TYR A 149 -11.15 12.37 7.68
C TYR A 149 -10.53 13.47 6.81
N GLN A 150 -10.18 14.62 7.41
CA GLN A 150 -9.50 15.74 6.70
C GLN A 150 -8.13 15.28 6.18
N ASP A 151 -7.33 14.59 7.00
CA ASP A 151 -6.06 14.02 6.57
C ASP A 151 -6.26 13.05 5.39
N LEU A 152 -7.26 12.16 5.50
CA LEU A 152 -7.54 11.16 4.45
C LEU A 152 -7.88 11.83 3.10
N ILE A 153 -8.68 12.90 3.12
CA ILE A 153 -9.02 13.63 1.88
C ILE A 153 -7.82 14.41 1.34
N ALA A 154 -6.94 14.92 2.20
CA ALA A 154 -5.70 15.58 1.78
C ALA A 154 -4.74 14.59 1.12
N ASP A 155 -4.56 13.39 1.71
CA ASP A 155 -3.69 12.35 1.19
C ASP A 155 -4.25 11.67 -0.07
N TYR A 156 -5.60 11.58 -0.18
CA TYR A 156 -6.33 10.90 -1.25
C TYR A 156 -7.49 11.78 -1.75
N PRO A 157 -7.24 12.81 -2.56
CA PRO A 157 -8.28 13.78 -2.97
C PRO A 157 -9.46 13.17 -3.74
N ASP A 158 -9.23 12.07 -4.44
CA ASP A 158 -10.21 11.34 -5.25
C ASP A 158 -10.84 10.11 -4.56
N ILE A 159 -10.51 9.87 -3.28
CA ILE A 159 -10.93 8.63 -2.57
C ILE A 159 -12.45 8.45 -2.52
N LEU A 160 -13.21 9.55 -2.42
CA LEU A 160 -14.67 9.49 -2.38
C LEU A 160 -15.32 9.04 -3.70
N GLN A 161 -14.58 9.12 -4.81
CA GLN A 161 -15.02 8.67 -6.13
C GLN A 161 -14.60 7.22 -6.39
N ARG A 162 -13.47 6.78 -5.82
CA ARG A 162 -12.85 5.48 -6.08
C ARG A 162 -13.22 4.41 -5.04
N VAL A 163 -13.50 4.81 -3.80
CA VAL A 163 -13.65 3.88 -2.66
C VAL A 163 -15.06 3.95 -2.07
N PRO A 164 -15.75 2.80 -1.88
CA PRO A 164 -17.04 2.75 -1.21
C PRO A 164 -17.00 3.33 0.21
N LEU A 165 -18.03 4.11 0.59
CA LEU A 165 -18.12 4.75 1.90
C LEU A 165 -18.02 3.78 3.08
N GLY A 166 -18.45 2.53 2.89
CA GLY A 166 -18.30 1.47 3.91
C GLY A 166 -16.85 1.14 4.23
N ILE A 167 -15.98 1.13 3.21
CA ILE A 167 -14.54 0.89 3.38
C ILE A 167 -13.87 2.10 4.02
N ILE A 168 -14.25 3.33 3.60
CA ILE A 168 -13.75 4.57 4.20
C ILE A 168 -14.14 4.66 5.67
N SER A 169 -15.39 4.37 6.02
CA SER A 169 -15.85 4.37 7.43
C SER A 169 -15.13 3.33 8.27
N SER A 170 -14.86 2.15 7.70
CA SER A 170 -14.06 1.10 8.35
C SER A 170 -12.64 1.58 8.64
N TYR A 171 -11.97 2.23 7.67
CA TYR A 171 -10.64 2.80 7.86
C TYR A 171 -10.61 3.87 8.97
N LEU A 172 -11.62 4.73 9.01
CA LEU A 172 -11.74 5.79 10.03
C LEU A 172 -12.17 5.25 11.40
N GLY A 173 -12.61 3.98 11.49
CA GLY A 173 -13.11 3.39 12.72
C GLY A 173 -14.44 3.98 13.20
N ILE A 174 -15.31 4.40 12.28
CA ILE A 174 -16.63 5.00 12.56
C ILE A 174 -17.75 4.35 11.76
N SER A 175 -19.00 4.61 12.13
CA SER A 175 -20.15 4.17 11.33
C SER A 175 -20.30 5.00 10.03
N GLN A 176 -20.95 4.44 9.01
CA GLN A 176 -21.28 5.20 7.79
C GLN A 176 -22.17 6.42 8.07
N VAL A 177 -23.06 6.34 9.07
CA VAL A 177 -23.88 7.46 9.51
C VAL A 177 -23.01 8.58 10.06
N SER A 178 -22.01 8.25 10.90
CA SER A 178 -21.04 9.23 11.42
C SER A 178 -20.23 9.86 10.31
N LEU A 179 -19.77 9.08 9.33
CA LEU A 179 -19.05 9.58 8.15
C LEU A 179 -19.91 10.56 7.35
N SER A 180 -21.19 10.22 7.10
CA SER A 180 -22.14 11.13 6.42
C SER A 180 -22.30 12.48 7.13
N ARG A 181 -22.38 12.46 8.47
CA ARG A 181 -22.47 13.69 9.27
C ARG A 181 -21.20 14.54 9.20
N ILE A 182 -20.01 13.89 9.23
CA ILE A 182 -18.73 14.59 9.07
C ILE A 182 -18.66 15.27 7.71
N ARG A 183 -19.01 14.56 6.64
CA ARG A 183 -19.03 15.09 5.27
C ARG A 183 -19.96 16.31 5.11
N ALA A 184 -21.13 16.28 5.75
CA ALA A 184 -22.07 17.40 5.71
C ALA A 184 -21.56 18.67 6.40
N LYS A 185 -20.62 18.54 7.36
CA LYS A 185 -20.03 19.69 8.08
C LYS A 185 -18.87 20.37 7.33
N ILE A 186 -18.30 19.71 6.33
CA ILE A 186 -17.12 20.19 5.58
C ILE A 186 -17.53 20.79 4.21
N ARG A 187 -18.77 20.56 3.78
CA ARG A 187 -19.37 21.23 2.62
C ARG A 187 -19.79 22.64 3.00
#